data_37fce18b33fbae1b08add82834281070
#
_entry.id   37fce18b33fbae1b08add82834281070
#
_cell.length_a   1.000
_cell.length_b   1.000
_cell.length_c   1.000
_cell.angle_alpha   90.00
_cell.angle_beta   90.00
_cell.angle_gamma   90.00
#
_symmetry.space_group_name_H-M   'P 1'
#
loop_
_entity.id
_entity.type
_entity.pdbx_description
1 polymer ?
#
loop_
_entity_poly.entity_id
_entity_poly.type
_entity_poly.pdbx_seq_one_letter_code
_entity_poly.pdbx_strand_id
1 'polypeptide(L)'
;MGVYFVPAFVGMGTPYWDNESRGAIFGLSRGTTKEHLIRATLEGIAYEALDVLEVMEKEAKVRIPEISVDGGAAINNFLIQFESDITLRRLVRPRELETTALGACYLAGLYTKFFSSIKE
;
A
#
# COMPACT_ATOMS: atom_id res chain seq x y z
N MET A 1 2.20 16.84 13.75
CA MET A 1 2.93 16.57 14.99
C MET A 1 4.04 15.56 14.65
N GLY A 2 5.23 15.67 15.22
CA GLY A 2 6.43 14.95 14.79
C GLY A 2 6.56 13.50 15.27
N VAL A 3 5.49 12.70 15.25
CA VAL A 3 5.56 11.25 15.50
C VAL A 3 5.67 10.56 14.15
N TYR A 4 6.68 9.70 14.00
CA TYR A 4 6.92 8.92 12.80
C TYR A 4 7.02 7.44 13.16
N PHE A 5 6.53 6.59 12.26
CA PHE A 5 6.57 5.15 12.39
C PHE A 5 7.27 4.54 11.17
N VAL A 6 8.24 3.65 11.43
CA VAL A 6 8.97 2.90 10.40
C VAL A 6 8.52 1.44 10.50
N PRO A 7 7.77 0.89 9.53
CA PRO A 7 7.20 -0.44 9.61
C PRO A 7 8.14 -1.57 9.16
N ALA A 8 9.42 -1.50 9.46
CA ALA A 8 10.43 -2.48 9.09
C ALA A 8 10.39 -3.75 9.98
N PHE A 9 9.24 -4.42 10.10
CA PHE A 9 9.07 -5.56 11.02
C PHE A 9 9.93 -6.77 10.68
N VAL A 10 10.18 -7.00 9.40
CA VAL A 10 11.00 -8.10 8.85
C VAL A 10 12.17 -7.59 8.02
N GLY A 11 12.61 -6.37 8.30
CA GLY A 11 13.57 -5.64 7.50
C GLY A 11 12.90 -4.67 6.54
N MET A 12 13.69 -3.98 5.75
CA MET A 12 13.26 -3.06 4.71
C MET A 12 13.48 -3.69 3.33
N GLY A 13 12.45 -3.68 2.51
CA GLY A 13 12.51 -4.10 1.10
C GLY A 13 13.07 -3.00 0.21
N THR A 14 12.49 -2.87 -1.00
CA THR A 14 12.81 -1.82 -1.97
C THR A 14 12.60 -0.43 -1.36
N PRO A 15 13.54 0.52 -1.55
CA PRO A 15 14.80 0.42 -2.27
C PRO A 15 16.01 0.01 -1.41
N TYR A 16 15.80 -0.20 -0.13
CA TYR A 16 16.88 -0.26 0.88
C TYR A 16 17.55 -1.63 0.96
N TRP A 17 16.78 -2.71 0.81
CA TRP A 17 17.21 -4.11 0.88
C TRP A 17 18.01 -4.43 2.16
N ASP A 18 17.56 -3.90 3.31
CA ASP A 18 18.17 -4.10 4.62
C ASP A 18 17.32 -5.04 5.48
N ASN A 19 17.74 -6.28 5.58
CA ASN A 19 17.09 -7.32 6.36
C ASN A 19 17.29 -7.20 7.88
N GLU A 20 18.26 -6.38 8.31
CA GLU A 20 18.58 -6.17 9.72
C GLU A 20 17.82 -5.01 10.35
N SER A 21 17.27 -4.11 9.55
CA SER A 21 16.40 -3.04 10.01
C SER A 21 15.18 -3.59 10.77
N ARG A 22 14.75 -2.84 11.77
CA ARG A 22 13.54 -3.17 12.55
C ARG A 22 12.64 -1.96 12.69
N GLY A 23 11.34 -2.23 12.91
CA GLY A 23 10.35 -1.19 13.12
C GLY A 23 10.72 -0.25 14.27
N ALA A 24 10.43 1.04 14.09
CA ALA A 24 10.75 2.06 15.07
C ALA A 24 9.69 3.14 15.13
N ILE A 25 9.58 3.79 16.28
CA ILE A 25 8.72 4.96 16.49
C ILE A 25 9.60 6.10 16.99
N PHE A 26 9.48 7.26 16.34
CA PHE A 26 10.24 8.46 16.66
C PHE A 26 9.33 9.62 17.04
N GLY A 27 9.87 10.59 17.78
CA GLY A 27 9.16 11.84 18.08
C GLY A 27 8.12 11.74 19.20
N LEU A 28 8.19 10.74 20.07
CA LEU A 28 7.33 10.62 21.23
C LEU A 28 7.56 11.75 22.23
N SER A 29 6.48 12.32 22.74
CA SER A 29 6.48 13.36 23.76
C SER A 29 5.38 13.11 24.79
N ARG A 30 5.31 13.93 25.84
CA ARG A 30 4.22 13.86 26.85
C ARG A 30 2.83 14.09 26.23
N GLY A 31 2.76 14.80 25.11
CA GLY A 31 1.50 15.07 24.40
C GLY A 31 1.15 14.01 23.37
N THR A 32 1.95 12.96 23.21
CA THR A 32 1.66 11.89 22.26
C THR A 32 0.50 11.04 22.75
N THR A 33 -0.52 10.88 21.91
CA THR A 33 -1.71 10.05 22.17
C THR A 33 -1.74 8.84 21.22
N LYS A 34 -2.67 7.91 21.47
CA LYS A 34 -2.88 6.76 20.60
C LYS A 34 -3.24 7.15 19.15
N GLU A 35 -3.97 8.26 18.99
CA GLU A 35 -4.37 8.78 17.68
C GLU A 35 -3.14 9.23 16.87
N HIS A 36 -2.14 9.81 17.54
CA HIS A 36 -0.86 10.15 16.90
C HIS A 36 -0.11 8.91 16.43
N LEU A 37 -0.12 7.83 17.21
CA LEU A 37 0.51 6.56 16.84
C LEU A 37 -0.20 5.89 15.66
N ILE A 38 -1.54 5.83 15.71
CA ILE A 38 -2.35 5.29 14.62
C ILE A 38 -2.10 6.07 13.32
N ARG A 39 -2.11 7.40 13.39
CA ARG A 39 -1.84 8.25 12.24
C ARG A 39 -0.44 8.02 11.69
N ALA A 40 0.58 8.02 12.55
CA ALA A 40 1.97 7.79 12.14
C ALA A 40 2.14 6.41 11.47
N THR A 41 1.43 5.39 11.94
CA THR A 41 1.43 4.05 11.32
C THR A 41 0.87 4.10 9.90
N LEU A 42 -0.28 4.74 9.70
CA LEU A 42 -0.89 4.87 8.37
C LEU A 42 -0.01 5.70 7.42
N GLU A 43 0.57 6.80 7.92
CA GLU A 43 1.52 7.62 7.15
C GLU A 43 2.78 6.81 6.79
N GLY A 44 3.30 5.99 7.70
CA GLY A 44 4.46 5.12 7.45
C GLY A 44 4.22 4.11 6.32
N ILE A 45 3.04 3.50 6.28
CA ILE A 45 2.65 2.59 5.19
C ILE A 45 2.64 3.34 3.85
N ALA A 46 2.07 4.54 3.81
CA ALA A 46 2.00 5.34 2.59
C ALA A 46 3.39 5.79 2.11
N TYR A 47 4.32 6.10 3.03
CA TYR A 47 5.70 6.43 2.66
C TYR A 47 6.44 5.24 2.04
N GLU A 48 6.26 4.02 2.56
CA GLU A 48 6.83 2.83 1.91
C GLU A 48 6.27 2.61 0.50
N ALA A 49 4.97 2.84 0.30
CA ALA A 49 4.35 2.76 -1.02
C ALA A 49 4.93 3.81 -1.99
N LEU A 50 5.19 5.04 -1.49
CA LEU A 50 5.85 6.09 -2.27
C LEU A 50 7.26 5.68 -2.70
N ASP A 51 8.08 5.15 -1.77
CA ASP A 51 9.45 4.70 -2.07
C ASP A 51 9.47 3.65 -3.19
N VAL A 52 8.56 2.68 -3.12
CA VAL A 52 8.42 1.64 -4.16
C VAL A 52 7.99 2.26 -5.49
N LEU A 53 7.00 3.16 -5.48
CA LEU A 53 6.50 3.83 -6.68
C LEU A 53 7.61 4.63 -7.38
N GLU A 54 8.41 5.39 -6.62
CA GLU A 54 9.53 6.18 -7.16
C GLU A 54 10.57 5.29 -7.84
N VAL A 55 10.90 4.15 -7.24
CA VAL A 55 11.82 3.17 -7.86
C VAL A 55 11.22 2.58 -9.14
N MET A 56 9.95 2.20 -9.11
CA MET A 56 9.26 1.66 -10.29
C MET A 56 9.26 2.67 -11.46
N GLU A 57 8.92 3.92 -11.21
CA GLU A 57 8.93 4.98 -12.23
C GLU A 57 10.34 5.24 -12.78
N LYS A 58 11.35 5.24 -11.90
CA LYS A 58 12.75 5.44 -12.27
C LYS A 58 13.27 4.31 -13.16
N GLU A 59 13.03 3.07 -12.77
CA GLU A 59 13.50 1.90 -13.52
C GLU A 59 12.75 1.73 -14.85
N ALA A 60 11.44 1.91 -14.85
CA ALA A 60 10.61 1.82 -16.04
C ALA A 60 10.75 3.05 -16.97
N LYS A 61 11.32 4.15 -16.48
CA LYS A 61 11.43 5.45 -17.19
C LYS A 61 10.08 5.97 -17.68
N VAL A 62 9.03 5.68 -16.95
CA VAL A 62 7.66 6.15 -17.22
C VAL A 62 7.05 6.70 -15.95
N ARG A 63 6.15 7.67 -16.10
CA ARG A 63 5.35 8.16 -14.99
C ARG A 63 4.06 7.33 -14.90
N ILE A 64 3.74 6.86 -13.70
CA ILE A 64 2.50 6.14 -13.41
C ILE A 64 1.43 7.16 -13.01
N PRO A 65 0.41 7.45 -13.82
CA PRO A 65 -0.57 8.48 -13.53
C PRO A 65 -1.65 8.04 -12.54
N GLU A 66 -1.90 6.74 -12.49
CA GLU A 66 -2.98 6.14 -11.70
C GLU A 66 -2.53 4.83 -11.08
N ILE A 67 -2.94 4.58 -9.83
CA ILE A 67 -2.64 3.37 -9.07
C ILE A 67 -3.95 2.72 -8.67
N SER A 68 -4.14 1.46 -9.02
CA SER A 68 -5.24 0.64 -8.50
C SER A 68 -4.85 0.06 -7.16
N VAL A 69 -5.70 0.26 -6.14
CA VAL A 69 -5.49 -0.21 -4.77
C VAL A 69 -6.63 -1.12 -4.34
N ASP A 70 -6.30 -2.27 -3.76
CA ASP A 70 -7.25 -3.25 -3.29
C ASP A 70 -6.86 -3.87 -1.94
N GLY A 71 -7.63 -4.85 -1.47
CA GLY A 71 -7.42 -5.50 -0.19
C GLY A 71 -8.00 -4.72 1.00
N GLY A 72 -7.91 -5.30 2.19
CA GLY A 72 -8.55 -4.78 3.40
C GLY A 72 -8.11 -3.36 3.80
N ALA A 73 -6.85 -3.01 3.60
CA ALA A 73 -6.33 -1.68 3.92
C ALA A 73 -6.91 -0.59 3.00
N ALA A 74 -7.30 -0.92 1.78
CA ALA A 74 -7.87 0.01 0.82
C ALA A 74 -9.25 0.57 1.25
N ILE A 75 -9.89 -0.01 2.26
CA ILE A 75 -11.14 0.52 2.88
C ILE A 75 -10.85 1.82 3.62
N ASN A 76 -9.63 2.01 4.13
CA ASN A 76 -9.28 3.16 4.94
C ASN A 76 -9.14 4.43 4.07
N ASN A 77 -10.15 5.30 4.13
CA ASN A 77 -10.17 6.53 3.33
C ASN A 77 -9.03 7.48 3.67
N PHE A 78 -8.60 7.55 4.95
CA PHE A 78 -7.46 8.39 5.33
C PHE A 78 -6.17 7.90 4.67
N LEU A 79 -5.89 6.59 4.74
CA LEU A 79 -4.70 6.01 4.12
C LEU A 79 -4.65 6.30 2.62
N ILE A 80 -5.73 6.00 1.91
CA ILE A 80 -5.79 6.18 0.45
C ILE A 80 -5.71 7.64 0.05
N GLN A 81 -6.35 8.55 0.80
CA GLN A 81 -6.24 9.98 0.52
C GLN A 81 -4.83 10.48 0.79
N PHE A 82 -4.23 10.12 1.93
CA PHE A 82 -2.88 10.53 2.26
C PHE A 82 -1.86 9.99 1.24
N GLU A 83 -1.98 8.74 0.82
CA GLU A 83 -1.14 8.15 -0.22
C GLU A 83 -1.29 8.88 -1.57
N SER A 84 -2.53 9.22 -1.96
CA SER A 84 -2.77 10.04 -3.15
C SER A 84 -2.11 11.42 -3.05
N ASP A 85 -2.19 12.05 -1.88
CA ASP A 85 -1.63 13.39 -1.66
C ASP A 85 -0.10 13.39 -1.75
N ILE A 86 0.59 12.41 -1.15
CA ILE A 86 2.06 12.36 -1.14
C ILE A 86 2.64 11.87 -2.47
N THR A 87 1.97 10.92 -3.13
CA THR A 87 2.41 10.38 -4.41
C THR A 87 2.09 11.33 -5.57
N LEU A 88 1.13 12.24 -5.39
CA LEU A 88 0.55 13.07 -6.45
C LEU A 88 0.01 12.22 -7.61
N ARG A 89 -0.60 11.08 -7.26
CA ARG A 89 -1.21 10.14 -8.20
C ARG A 89 -2.68 9.95 -7.87
N ARG A 90 -3.45 9.61 -8.89
CA ARG A 90 -4.83 9.19 -8.70
C ARG A 90 -4.84 7.75 -8.19
N LEU A 91 -5.43 7.52 -7.01
CA LEU A 91 -5.69 6.19 -6.49
C LEU A 91 -7.12 5.77 -6.81
N VAL A 92 -7.29 4.58 -7.36
CA VAL A 92 -8.59 4.03 -7.75
C VAL A 92 -8.82 2.73 -7.01
N ARG A 93 -9.97 2.64 -6.35
CA ARG A 93 -10.43 1.40 -5.71
C ARG A 93 -11.44 0.69 -6.61
N PRO A 94 -11.29 -0.61 -6.86
CA PRO A 94 -12.32 -1.39 -7.51
C PRO A 94 -13.55 -1.49 -6.62
N ARG A 95 -14.70 -1.85 -7.20
CA ARG A 95 -15.94 -2.08 -6.45
C ARG A 95 -15.79 -3.28 -5.51
N GLU A 96 -15.11 -4.32 -5.98
CA GLU A 96 -14.73 -5.49 -5.17
C GLU A 96 -13.29 -5.33 -4.71
N LEU A 97 -13.07 -5.36 -3.39
CA LEU A 97 -11.75 -5.18 -2.79
C LEU A 97 -10.99 -6.48 -2.56
N GLU A 98 -11.69 -7.63 -2.57
CA GLU A 98 -11.09 -8.95 -2.40
C GLU A 98 -10.64 -9.54 -3.74
N THR A 99 -9.84 -8.78 -4.48
CA THR A 99 -9.44 -9.15 -5.86
C THR A 99 -8.62 -10.43 -5.93
N THR A 100 -7.83 -10.75 -4.89
CA THR A 100 -7.08 -12.01 -4.81
C THR A 100 -8.01 -13.22 -4.76
N ALA A 101 -9.03 -13.18 -3.90
CA ALA A 101 -10.03 -14.24 -3.81
C ALA A 101 -10.83 -14.35 -5.11
N LEU A 102 -11.21 -13.20 -5.68
CA LEU A 102 -11.92 -13.13 -6.95
C LEU A 102 -11.10 -13.74 -8.09
N GLY A 103 -9.80 -13.45 -8.15
CA GLY A 103 -8.89 -14.06 -9.13
C GLY A 103 -8.82 -15.58 -9.02
N ALA A 104 -8.74 -16.11 -7.80
CA ALA A 104 -8.80 -17.55 -7.56
C ALA A 104 -10.12 -18.16 -8.01
N CYS A 105 -11.25 -17.49 -7.77
CA CYS A 105 -12.57 -17.89 -8.24
C CYS A 105 -12.65 -17.92 -9.76
N TYR A 106 -12.09 -16.93 -10.46
CA TYR A 106 -12.06 -16.91 -11.93
C TYR A 106 -11.23 -18.05 -12.49
N LEU A 107 -10.06 -18.35 -11.93
CA LEU A 107 -9.25 -19.48 -12.36
C LEU A 107 -9.97 -20.82 -12.15
N ALA A 108 -10.64 -21.01 -11.01
CA ALA A 108 -11.45 -22.18 -10.75
C ALA A 108 -12.64 -22.29 -11.75
N GLY A 109 -13.31 -21.18 -12.03
CA GLY A 109 -14.39 -21.10 -13.00
C GLY A 109 -13.94 -21.45 -14.42
N LEU A 110 -12.75 -21.03 -14.85
CA LEU A 110 -12.16 -21.42 -16.13
C LEU A 110 -11.84 -22.93 -16.16
N TYR A 111 -11.26 -23.45 -15.09
CA TYR A 111 -10.95 -24.89 -15.01
C TYR A 111 -12.20 -25.76 -15.09
N THR A 112 -13.26 -25.39 -14.38
CA THR A 112 -14.55 -26.10 -14.39
C THR A 112 -15.40 -25.82 -15.63
N LYS A 113 -14.91 -24.96 -16.53
CA LYS A 113 -15.65 -24.48 -17.73
C LYS A 113 -16.95 -23.76 -17.40
N PHE A 114 -17.02 -23.14 -16.21
CA PHE A 114 -18.11 -22.20 -15.85
C PHE A 114 -17.97 -20.92 -16.67
N PHE A 115 -16.74 -20.43 -16.87
CA PHE A 115 -16.39 -19.38 -17.81
C PHE A 115 -15.75 -20.02 -19.06
N SER A 116 -16.07 -19.50 -20.25
CA SER A 116 -15.51 -19.98 -21.50
C SER A 116 -14.12 -19.40 -21.79
N SER A 117 -13.83 -18.22 -21.26
CA SER A 117 -12.55 -17.52 -21.46
C SER A 117 -12.32 -16.43 -20.41
N ILE A 118 -11.08 -15.91 -20.33
CA ILE A 118 -10.70 -14.77 -19.48
C ILE A 118 -11.46 -13.47 -19.88
N LYS A 119 -12.02 -13.42 -21.08
CA LYS A 119 -12.70 -12.23 -21.60
C LYS A 119 -14.19 -12.17 -21.23
N GLU A 120 -14.73 -13.24 -20.68
CA GLU A 120 -16.12 -13.34 -20.25
C GLU A 120 -16.27 -12.79 -18.82
#